data_82919f8fbf264af2a37476f2a26cc053
#
_entry.id   82919f8fbf264af2a37476f2a26cc053
#
_cell.length_a   1.000
_cell.length_b   1.000
_cell.length_c   1.000
_cell.angle_alpha   90.00
_cell.angle_beta   90.00
_cell.angle_gamma   90.00
#
_symmetry.space_group_name_H-M   'P 1'
#
loop_
_entity.id
_entity.type
_entity.pdbx_description
1 polymer ?
#
loop_
_entity_poly.entity_id
_entity_poly.type
_entity_poly.pdbx_seq_one_letter_code
_entity_poly.pdbx_strand_id
1 'polypeptide(L)'
;MVKLFNDVATQTRQVFENIKIALEMSDLNFNDVAKLTFFLTDISQMAIVRDIRDQYIDTNNPPASSAVEVRKLINDNLLIEIEAIAVAN
;
A
#
# COMPACT_ATOMS: atom_id res chain seq x y z
N MET A 1 14.47 19.91 -5.38
CA MET A 1 14.93 18.52 -5.61
C MET A 1 14.03 17.56 -4.85
N VAL A 2 13.49 16.60 -5.54
CA VAL A 2 12.71 15.57 -4.89
C VAL A 2 13.64 14.59 -4.21
N LYS A 3 13.55 14.49 -2.90
CA LYS A 3 14.32 13.52 -2.15
C LYS A 3 13.59 12.20 -2.16
N LEU A 4 14.21 11.18 -2.73
CA LEU A 4 13.68 9.83 -2.67
C LEU A 4 14.01 9.25 -1.30
N PHE A 5 12.99 8.80 -0.61
CA PHE A 5 13.14 8.15 0.68
C PHE A 5 13.42 6.67 0.44
N ASN A 6 14.52 6.18 1.02
CA ASN A 6 15.00 4.82 0.80
C ASN A 6 14.50 3.83 1.85
N ASP A 7 13.57 4.22 2.72
CA ASP A 7 13.02 3.30 3.69
C ASP A 7 11.59 2.88 3.30
N VAL A 8 11.26 1.64 3.61
CA VAL A 8 9.98 1.06 3.23
C VAL A 8 8.81 1.74 3.96
N ALA A 9 9.02 2.22 5.19
CA ALA A 9 7.97 2.87 5.96
C ALA A 9 7.49 4.14 5.27
N THR A 10 8.42 5.00 4.86
CA THR A 10 8.10 6.25 4.19
C THR A 10 7.44 6.00 2.85
N GLN A 11 7.95 5.06 2.07
CA GLN A 11 7.37 4.72 0.78
C GLN A 11 5.96 4.13 0.94
N THR A 12 5.76 3.26 1.91
CA THR A 12 4.45 2.65 2.19
C THR A 12 3.44 3.72 2.56
N ARG A 13 3.80 4.65 3.43
CA ARG A 13 2.90 5.73 3.83
C ARG A 13 2.53 6.60 2.63
N GLN A 14 3.49 6.92 1.78
CA GLN A 14 3.21 7.71 0.58
C GLN A 14 2.25 6.99 -0.35
N VAL A 15 2.41 5.69 -0.54
CA VAL A 15 1.51 4.90 -1.39
C VAL A 15 0.09 4.91 -0.82
N PHE A 16 -0.07 4.71 0.49
CA PHE A 16 -1.39 4.74 1.13
C PHE A 16 -2.03 6.13 1.04
N GLU A 17 -1.25 7.20 1.17
CA GLU A 17 -1.78 8.56 0.97
C GLU A 17 -2.25 8.75 -0.46
N ASN A 18 -1.52 8.25 -1.44
CA ASN A 18 -1.92 8.32 -2.85
C ASN A 18 -3.20 7.51 -3.11
N ILE A 19 -3.32 6.32 -2.53
CA ILE A 19 -4.54 5.50 -2.63
C ILE A 19 -5.72 6.24 -2.00
N LYS A 20 -5.51 6.85 -0.84
CA LYS A 20 -6.55 7.63 -0.16
C LYS A 20 -7.09 8.74 -1.05
N ILE A 21 -6.21 9.49 -1.70
CA ILE A 21 -6.60 10.57 -2.61
C ILE A 21 -7.41 10.00 -3.79
N ALA A 22 -6.94 8.91 -4.38
CA ALA A 22 -7.63 8.27 -5.50
C ALA A 22 -9.04 7.79 -5.10
N LEU A 23 -9.17 7.21 -3.91
CA LEU A 23 -10.48 6.78 -3.39
C LEU A 23 -11.41 7.98 -3.19
N GLU A 24 -10.92 9.05 -2.57
CA GLU A 24 -11.71 10.26 -2.33
C GLU A 24 -12.19 10.88 -3.64
N MET A 25 -11.38 10.88 -4.68
CA MET A 25 -11.77 11.37 -6.01
C MET A 25 -12.89 10.55 -6.64
N SER A 26 -13.09 9.33 -6.19
CA SER A 26 -14.15 8.43 -6.66
C SER A 26 -15.32 8.32 -5.67
N ASP A 27 -15.37 9.19 -4.66
CA ASP A 27 -16.34 9.16 -3.58
C ASP A 27 -16.31 7.83 -2.81
N LEU A 28 -15.13 7.24 -2.68
CA LEU A 28 -14.90 5.99 -1.96
C LEU A 28 -13.97 6.24 -0.77
N ASN A 29 -13.85 5.24 0.10
CA ASN A 29 -12.89 5.26 1.18
C ASN A 29 -12.30 3.86 1.38
N PHE A 30 -11.42 3.68 2.37
CA PHE A 30 -10.77 2.39 2.58
C PHE A 30 -11.73 1.25 2.93
N ASN A 31 -12.92 1.54 3.44
CA ASN A 31 -13.93 0.50 3.68
C ASN A 31 -14.48 -0.11 2.38
N ASP A 32 -14.29 0.57 1.26
CA ASP A 32 -14.69 0.07 -0.05
C ASP A 32 -13.60 -0.75 -0.72
N VAL A 33 -12.41 -0.83 -0.14
CA VAL A 33 -11.32 -1.63 -0.68
C VAL A 33 -11.58 -3.10 -0.40
N ALA A 34 -11.70 -3.88 -1.46
CA ALA A 34 -11.94 -5.31 -1.38
C ALA A 34 -10.64 -6.11 -1.27
N LYS A 35 -9.58 -5.63 -1.92
CA LYS A 35 -8.31 -6.35 -1.93
C LYS A 35 -7.12 -5.39 -2.02
N LEU A 36 -6.06 -5.74 -1.29
CA LEU A 36 -4.74 -5.13 -1.40
C LEU A 36 -3.72 -6.19 -1.82
N THR A 37 -2.87 -5.84 -2.75
CA THR A 37 -1.73 -6.69 -3.12
C THR A 37 -0.44 -5.89 -2.92
N PHE A 38 0.47 -6.46 -2.16
CA PHE A 38 1.75 -5.83 -1.82
C PHE A 38 2.86 -6.51 -2.59
N PHE A 39 3.63 -5.73 -3.33
CA PHE A 39 4.82 -6.19 -4.04
C PHE A 39 6.03 -5.55 -3.36
N LEU A 40 6.89 -6.36 -2.74
CA LEU A 40 8.05 -5.88 -2.01
C LEU A 40 9.33 -6.46 -2.59
N THR A 41 10.39 -5.68 -2.57
CA THR A 41 11.71 -6.19 -2.93
C THR A 41 12.37 -6.98 -1.79
N ASP A 42 11.86 -6.80 -0.56
CA ASP A 42 12.29 -7.54 0.63
C ASP A 42 11.07 -7.87 1.48
N ILE A 43 10.61 -9.12 1.41
CA ILE A 43 9.40 -9.55 2.11
C ILE A 43 9.56 -9.55 3.64
N SER A 44 10.80 -9.57 4.14
CA SER A 44 11.04 -9.51 5.58
C SER A 44 10.58 -8.18 6.20
N GLN A 45 10.34 -7.16 5.37
CA GLN A 45 9.85 -5.85 5.81
C GLN A 45 8.32 -5.77 5.89
N MET A 46 7.61 -6.87 5.63
CA MET A 46 6.14 -6.85 5.62
C MET A 46 5.53 -6.45 6.97
N ALA A 47 6.22 -6.73 8.09
CA ALA A 47 5.73 -6.32 9.41
C ALA A 47 5.60 -4.79 9.51
N ILE A 48 6.57 -4.05 8.97
CA ILE A 48 6.55 -2.59 8.94
C ILE A 48 5.40 -2.10 8.07
N VAL A 49 5.23 -2.71 6.91
CA VAL A 49 4.16 -2.37 5.97
C VAL A 49 2.79 -2.60 6.61
N ARG A 50 2.64 -3.71 7.32
CA ARG A 50 1.38 -4.06 8.00
C ARG A 50 1.02 -3.06 9.07
N ASP A 51 1.99 -2.59 9.85
CA ASP A 51 1.75 -1.59 10.89
C ASP A 51 1.24 -0.28 10.30
N ILE A 52 1.77 0.13 9.15
CA ILE A 52 1.32 1.33 8.46
C ILE A 52 -0.06 1.10 7.84
N ARG A 53 -0.26 -0.03 7.18
CA ARG A 53 -1.56 -0.40 6.60
C ARG A 53 -2.68 -0.29 7.65
N ASP A 54 -2.44 -0.76 8.86
CA ASP A 54 -3.44 -0.81 9.91
C ASP A 54 -3.86 0.58 10.39
N GLN A 55 -3.12 1.63 10.03
CA GLN A 55 -3.52 3.02 10.29
C GLN A 55 -4.52 3.55 9.26
N TYR A 56 -4.73 2.84 8.16
CA TYR A 56 -5.61 3.26 7.06
C TYR A 56 -6.86 2.41 6.93
N ILE A 57 -6.79 1.14 7.27
CA ILE A 57 -7.91 0.20 7.10
C ILE A 57 -8.61 -0.05 8.43
N ASP A 58 -9.85 -0.57 8.34
CA ASP A 58 -10.56 -1.08 9.51
C ASP A 58 -10.03 -2.48 9.82
N THR A 59 -9.31 -2.62 10.92
CA THR A 59 -8.70 -3.90 11.32
C THR A 59 -9.73 -4.94 11.77
N ASN A 60 -10.96 -4.51 12.06
CA ASN A 60 -12.04 -5.43 12.40
C ASN A 60 -12.73 -6.00 11.16
N ASN A 61 -12.55 -5.36 10.02
CA ASN A 61 -13.13 -5.81 8.75
C ASN A 61 -12.12 -5.52 7.62
N PRO A 62 -10.95 -6.18 7.65
CA PRO A 62 -9.89 -5.86 6.72
C PRO A 62 -10.18 -6.35 5.30
N PRO A 63 -9.62 -5.70 4.28
CA PRO A 63 -9.67 -6.22 2.92
C PRO A 63 -8.86 -7.51 2.82
N ALA A 64 -9.14 -8.31 1.79
CA ALA A 64 -8.27 -9.42 1.45
C ALA A 64 -6.89 -8.88 1.10
N SER A 65 -5.83 -9.58 1.49
CA SER A 65 -4.47 -9.12 1.27
C SER A 65 -3.58 -10.26 0.80
N SER A 66 -2.69 -9.94 -0.13
CA SER A 66 -1.60 -10.83 -0.55
C SER A 66 -0.32 -10.03 -0.58
N ALA A 67 0.79 -10.68 -0.22
CA ALA A 67 2.10 -10.06 -0.30
C ALA A 67 3.05 -11.01 -1.03
N VAL A 68 3.80 -10.46 -1.99
CA VAL A 68 4.77 -11.24 -2.74
C VAL A 68 6.09 -10.49 -2.79
N GLU A 69 7.17 -11.25 -2.74
CA GLU A 69 8.49 -10.70 -2.96
C GLU A 69 8.77 -10.70 -4.45
N VAL A 70 9.28 -9.59 -4.95
CA VAL A 70 9.68 -9.44 -6.34
C VAL A 70 11.17 -9.09 -6.38
N ARG A 71 11.83 -9.47 -7.46
CA ARG A 71 13.25 -9.21 -7.61
C ARG A 71 13.54 -7.71 -7.68
N LYS A 72 12.71 -6.96 -8.40
CA LYS A 72 12.78 -5.51 -8.49
C LYS A 72 11.47 -4.96 -9.02
N LEU A 73 11.27 -3.68 -8.80
CA LEU A 73 10.14 -2.93 -9.34
C LEU A 73 10.61 -2.09 -10.54
N ILE A 74 9.69 -1.34 -11.13
CA ILE A 74 9.97 -0.57 -12.34
C ILE A 74 11.11 0.44 -12.16
N ASN A 75 11.29 0.92 -10.93
CA ASN A 75 12.36 1.85 -10.56
C ASN A 75 13.18 1.20 -9.45
N ASP A 76 14.50 1.20 -9.58
CA ASP A 76 15.40 0.56 -8.60
C ASP A 76 15.34 1.19 -7.21
N ASN A 77 14.83 2.42 -7.10
CA ASN A 77 14.65 3.09 -5.82
C ASN A 77 13.35 2.72 -5.12
N LEU A 78 12.43 2.03 -5.81
CA LEU A 78 11.18 1.58 -5.20
C LEU A 78 11.39 0.29 -4.43
N LEU A 79 10.91 0.28 -3.18
CA LEU A 79 10.98 -0.87 -2.29
C LEU A 79 9.64 -1.59 -2.20
N ILE A 80 8.56 -0.90 -2.56
CA ILE A 80 7.20 -1.41 -2.44
C ILE A 80 6.30 -0.84 -3.53
N GLU A 81 5.37 -1.65 -3.98
CA GLU A 81 4.25 -1.25 -4.81
C GLU A 81 2.99 -1.89 -4.23
N ILE A 82 1.89 -1.15 -4.20
CA ILE A 82 0.63 -1.65 -3.66
C ILE A 82 -0.45 -1.47 -4.71
N GLU A 83 -1.18 -2.56 -4.97
CA GLU A 83 -2.36 -2.54 -5.82
C GLU A 83 -3.59 -2.63 -4.92
N ALA A 84 -4.54 -1.72 -5.13
CA ALA A 84 -5.80 -1.70 -4.40
C ALA A 84 -6.95 -1.87 -5.37
N ILE A 85 -7.90 -2.75 -5.04
CA ILE A 85 -9.14 -2.92 -5.78
C ILE A 85 -10.27 -2.50 -4.86
N ALA A 86 -11.02 -1.48 -5.27
CA ALA A 86 -12.16 -0.98 -4.53
C ALA A 86 -13.45 -1.26 -5.31
N VAL A 87 -14.52 -1.49 -4.58
CA VAL A 87 -15.83 -1.80 -5.17
C VAL A 87 -16.83 -0.78 -4.63
N ALA A 88 -17.45 -0.06 -5.54
CA ALA A 88 -18.52 0.87 -5.20
C ALA A 88 -19.80 0.08 -4.91
N ASN A 89 -20.51 0.49 -3.86
CA ASN A 89 -21.81 -0.07 -3.52
C ASN A 89 -22.95 0.74 -4.14
#